data_32db3e39884daec607cbb90e2353e538
#
_entry.id   32db3e39884daec607cbb90e2353e538
#
_cell.length_a   1.000
_cell.length_b   1.000
_cell.length_c   1.000
_cell.angle_alpha   90.00
_cell.angle_beta   90.00
_cell.angle_gamma   90.00
#
_symmetry.space_group_name_H-M   'P 1'
#
loop_
_entity.id
_entity.type
_entity.pdbx_description
1 polymer ?
#
loop_
_entity_poly.entity_id
_entity_poly.type
_entity_poly.pdbx_seq_one_letter_code
_entity_poly.pdbx_strand_id
1 'polypeptide(L)'
;MGKNHVGFGPCEKRLFLLCWTAYFATYICRLNFSAVMPELNTLGLFTKAQMASVSSCFFITYGVGQFINGFLGDRIAPRQMVFGGLLVSSLCNLLLFFAHGYGVLLFFWGMNGFVQSMVWSPILRLAGEYYDEKGKSKFGIDISTTVPLGTLASYGVSMLALKFLPWNGVFLVCGLIVLAVSLVWFFGTGWLLPKMERVAPPPAAQM
;
A
#
# COMPACT_ATOMS: atom_id res chain seq x y z
N MET A 1 15.82 -0.84 36.52
CA MET A 1 14.77 -1.87 36.62
C MET A 1 14.07 -1.94 35.27
N GLY A 2 14.48 -2.88 34.42
CA GLY A 2 13.97 -3.01 33.05
C GLY A 2 12.53 -3.52 33.07
N LYS A 3 11.63 -2.76 32.43
CA LYS A 3 10.27 -3.24 32.14
C LYS A 3 10.35 -4.35 31.12
N ASN A 4 10.28 -5.62 31.55
CA ASN A 4 10.06 -6.77 30.70
C ASN A 4 8.61 -6.76 30.17
N HIS A 5 8.27 -5.81 29.28
CA HIS A 5 7.04 -5.87 28.51
C HIS A 5 7.29 -6.65 27.22
N VAL A 6 6.91 -7.93 27.19
CA VAL A 6 6.87 -8.80 26.01
C VAL A 6 5.69 -8.42 25.08
N GLY A 7 5.33 -7.17 24.98
CA GLY A 7 4.23 -6.72 24.14
C GLY A 7 4.29 -5.21 23.89
N PHE A 8 3.70 -4.79 22.77
CA PHE A 8 3.56 -3.38 22.44
C PHE A 8 2.78 -2.61 23.52
N GLY A 9 3.25 -1.41 23.87
CA GLY A 9 2.49 -0.45 24.64
C GLY A 9 1.23 0.03 23.87
N PRO A 10 0.30 0.74 24.53
CA PRO A 10 -0.95 1.18 23.88
C PRO A 10 -0.74 2.03 22.62
N CYS A 11 0.24 2.95 22.63
CA CYS A 11 0.57 3.78 21.47
C CYS A 11 1.26 2.98 20.37
N GLU A 12 2.18 2.08 20.73
CA GLU A 12 2.87 1.19 19.80
C GLU A 12 1.88 0.25 19.09
N LYS A 13 0.90 -0.31 19.82
CA LYS A 13 -0.18 -1.11 19.21
C LYS A 13 -0.99 -0.33 18.19
N ARG A 14 -1.31 0.93 18.48
CA ARG A 14 -2.05 1.81 17.55
C ARG A 14 -1.21 2.12 16.31
N LEU A 15 0.08 2.42 16.49
CA LEU A 15 0.99 2.64 15.36
C LEU A 15 1.12 1.38 14.51
N PHE A 16 1.27 0.20 15.13
CA PHE A 16 1.29 -1.08 14.43
C PHE A 16 0.02 -1.29 13.60
N LEU A 17 -1.16 -1.07 14.19
CA LEU A 17 -2.44 -1.20 13.48
C LEU A 17 -2.55 -0.26 12.28
N LEU A 18 -2.10 0.98 12.41
CA LEU A 18 -2.07 1.93 11.31
C LEU A 18 -1.14 1.46 10.19
N CYS A 19 0.08 1.03 10.54
CA CYS A 19 1.04 0.48 9.58
C CYS A 19 0.52 -0.79 8.90
N TRP A 20 -0.05 -1.69 9.69
CA TRP A 20 -0.63 -2.94 9.21
C TRP A 20 -1.79 -2.68 8.23
N THR A 21 -2.73 -1.82 8.61
CA THR A 21 -3.89 -1.46 7.76
C THR A 21 -3.44 -0.75 6.49
N ALA A 22 -2.47 0.17 6.57
CA ALA A 22 -1.91 0.86 5.40
C ALA A 22 -1.27 -0.12 4.43
N TYR A 23 -0.42 -1.03 4.92
CA TYR A 23 0.26 -1.99 4.06
C TYR A 23 -0.69 -3.08 3.52
N PHE A 24 -1.63 -3.56 4.34
CA PHE A 24 -2.71 -4.43 3.91
C PHE A 24 -3.52 -3.84 2.75
N ALA A 25 -3.88 -2.56 2.85
CA ALA A 25 -4.67 -1.87 1.84
C ALA A 25 -3.93 -1.76 0.48
N THR A 26 -2.59 -1.73 0.46
CA THR A 26 -1.86 -1.75 -0.81
C THR A 26 -2.15 -2.99 -1.65
N TYR A 27 -2.38 -4.15 -1.01
CA TYR A 27 -2.70 -5.40 -1.72
C TYR A 27 -4.06 -5.32 -2.41
N ILE A 28 -5.03 -4.58 -1.86
CA ILE A 28 -6.36 -4.39 -2.46
C ILE A 28 -6.24 -3.73 -3.84
N CYS A 29 -5.42 -2.68 -3.97
CA CYS A 29 -5.17 -1.97 -5.24
C CYS A 29 -3.97 -2.52 -6.03
N ARG A 30 -3.41 -3.68 -5.66
CA ARG A 30 -2.32 -4.34 -6.36
C ARG A 30 -2.78 -5.56 -7.13
N LEU A 31 -3.70 -6.32 -6.57
CA LEU A 31 -4.12 -7.61 -7.11
C LEU A 31 -5.52 -7.58 -7.77
N ASN A 32 -6.25 -6.48 -7.63
CA ASN A 32 -7.57 -6.31 -8.23
C ASN A 32 -7.53 -6.40 -9.77
N PHE A 33 -6.47 -5.95 -10.44
CA PHE A 33 -6.30 -6.15 -11.88
C PHE A 33 -6.21 -7.64 -12.24
N SER A 34 -5.42 -8.42 -11.47
CA SER A 34 -5.32 -9.86 -11.67
C SER A 34 -6.67 -10.56 -11.47
N ALA A 35 -7.49 -10.06 -10.55
CA ALA A 35 -8.82 -10.60 -10.30
C ALA A 35 -9.80 -10.35 -11.44
N VAL A 36 -9.66 -9.25 -12.20
CA VAL A 36 -10.54 -8.94 -13.35
C VAL A 36 -10.05 -9.51 -14.67
N MET A 37 -8.82 -10.01 -14.77
CA MET A 37 -8.28 -10.57 -16.02
C MET A 37 -9.14 -11.66 -16.66
N PRO A 38 -9.72 -12.63 -15.91
CA PRO A 38 -10.58 -13.64 -16.52
C PRO A 38 -11.79 -13.01 -17.20
N GLU A 39 -12.42 -12.02 -16.59
CA GLU A 39 -13.56 -11.30 -17.17
C GLU A 39 -13.17 -10.53 -18.42
N LEU A 40 -12.03 -9.80 -18.39
CA LEU A 40 -11.51 -9.09 -19.57
C LEU A 40 -11.22 -10.01 -20.74
N ASN A 41 -10.73 -11.22 -20.46
CA ASN A 41 -10.49 -12.24 -21.48
C ASN A 41 -11.81 -12.78 -22.07
N THR A 42 -12.80 -13.03 -21.20
CA THR A 42 -14.12 -13.51 -21.63
C THR A 42 -14.85 -12.49 -22.50
N LEU A 43 -14.74 -11.22 -22.17
CA LEU A 43 -15.31 -10.11 -22.94
C LEU A 43 -14.53 -9.77 -24.22
N GLY A 44 -13.35 -10.36 -24.40
CA GLY A 44 -12.50 -10.09 -25.58
C GLY A 44 -11.98 -8.67 -25.68
N LEU A 45 -11.96 -7.91 -24.56
CA LEU A 45 -11.58 -6.50 -24.54
C LEU A 45 -10.08 -6.28 -24.72
N PHE A 46 -9.27 -7.21 -24.21
CA PHE A 46 -7.81 -7.16 -24.29
C PHE A 46 -7.24 -8.55 -24.59
N THR A 47 -6.16 -8.57 -25.36
CA THR A 47 -5.42 -9.82 -25.60
C THR A 47 -4.66 -10.25 -24.35
N LYS A 48 -4.35 -11.53 -24.22
CA LYS A 48 -3.50 -12.06 -23.13
C LYS A 48 -2.14 -11.34 -23.06
N ALA A 49 -1.55 -11.00 -24.20
CA ALA A 49 -0.30 -10.27 -24.28
C ALA A 49 -0.43 -8.84 -23.72
N GLN A 50 -1.53 -8.15 -24.01
CA GLN A 50 -1.81 -6.82 -23.46
C GLN A 50 -1.99 -6.87 -21.95
N MET A 51 -2.76 -7.83 -21.43
CA MET A 51 -2.95 -7.99 -19.98
C MET A 51 -1.63 -8.35 -19.27
N ALA A 52 -0.82 -9.21 -19.87
CA ALA A 52 0.51 -9.54 -19.34
C ALA A 52 1.43 -8.32 -19.31
N SER A 53 1.42 -7.48 -20.36
CA SER A 53 2.24 -6.26 -20.41
C SER A 53 1.82 -5.22 -19.37
N VAL A 54 0.51 -5.06 -19.10
CA VAL A 54 0.00 -4.20 -18.02
C VAL A 54 0.51 -4.68 -16.66
N SER A 55 0.43 -6.00 -16.39
CA SER A 55 0.96 -6.57 -15.14
C SER A 55 2.47 -6.39 -15.03
N SER A 56 3.21 -6.64 -16.11
CA SER A 56 4.68 -6.45 -16.12
C SER A 56 5.06 -4.99 -15.91
N CYS A 57 4.33 -4.06 -16.52
CA CYS A 57 4.53 -2.63 -16.32
C CYS A 57 4.43 -2.23 -14.83
N PHE A 58 3.43 -2.74 -14.12
CA PHE A 58 3.30 -2.51 -12.68
C PHE A 58 4.54 -2.97 -11.91
N PHE A 59 5.01 -4.20 -12.14
CA PHE A 59 6.16 -4.74 -11.41
C PHE A 59 7.47 -4.03 -11.78
N ILE A 60 7.66 -3.65 -13.03
CA ILE A 60 8.83 -2.87 -13.46
C ILE A 60 8.83 -1.50 -12.79
N THR A 61 7.72 -0.77 -12.86
CA THR A 61 7.62 0.56 -12.23
C THR A 61 7.69 0.50 -10.72
N TYR A 62 7.15 -0.56 -10.10
CA TYR A 62 7.31 -0.82 -8.67
C TYR A 62 8.78 -1.05 -8.30
N GLY A 63 9.51 -1.88 -9.05
CA GLY A 63 10.94 -2.13 -8.82
C GLY A 63 11.79 -0.87 -8.98
N VAL A 64 11.60 -0.12 -10.06
CA VAL A 64 12.25 1.19 -10.28
C VAL A 64 11.88 2.17 -9.16
N GLY A 65 10.60 2.19 -8.79
CA GLY A 65 10.10 3.01 -7.70
C GLY A 65 10.74 2.66 -6.36
N GLN A 66 10.95 1.38 -6.04
CA GLN A 66 11.63 0.96 -4.80
C GLN A 66 13.04 1.56 -4.70
N PHE A 67 13.77 1.59 -5.81
CA PHE A 67 15.09 2.18 -5.85
C PHE A 67 15.05 3.70 -5.64
N ILE A 68 14.21 4.42 -6.39
CA ILE A 68 14.08 5.89 -6.30
C ILE A 68 13.53 6.29 -4.92
N ASN A 69 12.47 5.63 -4.46
CA ASN A 69 11.80 5.95 -3.21
C ASN A 69 12.62 5.54 -1.97
N GLY A 70 13.59 4.63 -2.11
CA GLY A 70 14.61 4.39 -1.10
C GLY A 70 15.39 5.67 -0.76
N PHE A 71 15.88 6.38 -1.77
CA PHE A 71 16.57 7.67 -1.56
C PHE A 71 15.64 8.79 -1.08
N LEU A 72 14.42 8.84 -1.62
CA LEU A 72 13.43 9.82 -1.17
C LEU A 72 13.00 9.60 0.29
N GLY A 73 12.98 8.35 0.73
CA GLY A 73 12.62 7.96 2.09
C GLY A 73 13.51 8.56 3.18
N ASP A 74 14.75 8.93 2.84
CA ASP A 74 15.64 9.61 3.76
C ASP A 74 15.31 11.10 3.92
N ARG A 75 14.68 11.72 2.92
CA ARG A 75 14.40 13.16 2.86
C ARG A 75 12.95 13.51 3.21
N ILE A 76 12.03 12.61 2.94
CA ILE A 76 10.59 12.84 3.14
C ILE A 76 10.17 12.18 4.45
N ALA A 77 9.30 12.86 5.22
CA ALA A 77 8.74 12.31 6.43
C ALA A 77 7.94 11.03 6.12
N PRO A 78 8.16 9.91 6.85
CA PRO A 78 7.50 8.62 6.60
C PRO A 78 5.98 8.73 6.51
N ARG A 79 5.37 9.55 7.38
CA ARG A 79 3.93 9.81 7.38
C ARG A 79 3.43 10.33 6.04
N GLN A 80 4.14 11.33 5.47
CA GLN A 80 3.75 11.97 4.21
C GLN A 80 3.96 11.04 3.02
N MET A 81 5.03 10.27 3.03
CA MET A 81 5.37 9.34 1.96
C MET A 81 4.35 8.21 1.84
N VAL A 82 3.97 7.58 2.97
CA VAL A 82 2.93 6.55 2.98
C VAL A 82 1.57 7.15 2.56
N PHE A 83 1.22 8.33 3.07
CA PHE A 83 -0.03 9.00 2.67
C PHE A 83 -0.07 9.26 1.16
N GLY A 84 0.99 9.85 0.61
CA GLY A 84 1.10 10.14 -0.82
C GLY A 84 0.99 8.87 -1.68
N GLY A 85 1.70 7.80 -1.28
CA GLY A 85 1.64 6.50 -1.95
C GLY A 85 0.23 5.91 -1.98
N LEU A 86 -0.46 5.88 -0.83
CA LEU A 86 -1.84 5.39 -0.74
C LEU A 86 -2.84 6.29 -1.49
N LEU A 87 -2.72 7.60 -1.33
CA LEU A 87 -3.63 8.56 -1.99
C LEU A 87 -3.52 8.47 -3.51
N VAL A 88 -2.31 8.53 -4.06
CA VAL A 88 -2.13 8.47 -5.52
C VAL A 88 -2.49 7.08 -6.05
N SER A 89 -2.18 5.99 -5.32
CA SER A 89 -2.63 4.64 -5.68
C SER A 89 -4.16 4.55 -5.75
N SER A 90 -4.88 5.14 -4.78
CA SER A 90 -6.35 5.18 -4.81
C SER A 90 -6.86 5.98 -6.00
N LEU A 91 -6.27 7.15 -6.28
CA LEU A 91 -6.65 7.98 -7.44
C LEU A 91 -6.41 7.26 -8.77
N CYS A 92 -5.28 6.55 -8.93
CA CYS A 92 -5.04 5.72 -10.11
C CYS A 92 -6.15 4.70 -10.30
N ASN A 93 -6.57 4.01 -9.23
CA ASN A 93 -7.66 3.04 -9.30
C ASN A 93 -9.01 3.71 -9.62
N LEU A 94 -9.33 4.86 -9.01
CA LEU A 94 -10.54 5.61 -9.32
C LEU A 94 -10.59 6.07 -10.79
N LEU A 95 -9.45 6.49 -11.34
CA LEU A 95 -9.34 6.89 -12.74
C LEU A 95 -9.44 5.68 -13.69
N LEU A 96 -9.00 4.49 -13.28
CA LEU A 96 -9.14 3.26 -14.04
C LEU A 96 -10.61 2.82 -14.20
N PHE A 97 -11.52 3.28 -13.31
CA PHE A 97 -12.96 3.09 -13.52
C PHE A 97 -13.45 3.72 -14.83
N PHE A 98 -12.85 4.84 -15.24
CA PHE A 98 -13.16 5.55 -16.49
C PHE A 98 -12.28 5.11 -17.67
N ALA A 99 -11.36 4.16 -17.46
CA ALA A 99 -10.41 3.73 -18.49
C ALA A 99 -11.09 2.86 -19.56
N HIS A 100 -11.03 3.31 -20.81
CA HIS A 100 -11.63 2.61 -21.94
C HIS A 100 -10.60 2.14 -22.99
N GLY A 101 -9.32 2.10 -22.68
CA GLY A 101 -8.30 1.73 -23.64
C GLY A 101 -7.02 1.17 -23.00
N TYR A 102 -6.33 0.32 -23.76
CA TYR A 102 -5.09 -0.34 -23.35
C TYR A 102 -4.02 0.65 -22.85
N GLY A 103 -3.80 1.75 -23.57
CA GLY A 103 -2.78 2.74 -23.21
C GLY A 103 -3.07 3.46 -21.88
N VAL A 104 -4.35 3.75 -21.63
CA VAL A 104 -4.80 4.37 -20.37
C VAL A 104 -4.63 3.40 -19.21
N LEU A 105 -5.01 2.13 -19.42
CA LEU A 105 -4.83 1.07 -18.42
C LEU A 105 -3.34 0.85 -18.11
N LEU A 106 -2.49 0.79 -19.13
CA LEU A 106 -1.05 0.64 -18.99
C LEU A 106 -0.43 1.79 -18.19
N PHE A 107 -0.81 3.04 -18.51
CA PHE A 107 -0.28 4.23 -17.85
C PHE A 107 -0.66 4.29 -16.37
N PHE A 108 -1.96 4.22 -16.05
CA PHE A 108 -2.40 4.32 -14.66
C PHE A 108 -2.00 3.11 -13.82
N TRP A 109 -1.93 1.92 -14.40
CA TRP A 109 -1.46 0.73 -13.70
C TRP A 109 0.04 0.78 -13.43
N GLY A 110 0.83 1.27 -14.38
CA GLY A 110 2.26 1.53 -14.18
C GLY A 110 2.51 2.60 -13.12
N MET A 111 1.75 3.71 -13.15
CA MET A 111 1.82 4.76 -12.11
C MET A 111 1.43 4.20 -10.73
N ASN A 112 0.39 3.37 -10.66
CA ASN A 112 0.00 2.68 -9.43
C ASN A 112 1.15 1.81 -8.87
N GLY A 113 1.87 1.09 -9.73
CA GLY A 113 3.07 0.33 -9.33
C GLY A 113 4.14 1.22 -8.71
N PHE A 114 4.48 2.33 -9.37
CA PHE A 114 5.48 3.27 -8.89
C PHE A 114 5.12 3.85 -7.51
N VAL A 115 3.90 4.35 -7.33
CA VAL A 115 3.51 5.00 -6.07
C VAL A 115 3.32 4.00 -4.92
N GLN A 116 2.93 2.76 -5.19
CA GLN A 116 2.84 1.74 -4.15
C GLN A 116 4.21 1.36 -3.56
N SER A 117 5.29 1.56 -4.31
CA SER A 117 6.65 1.36 -3.79
C SER A 117 7.03 2.36 -2.68
N MET A 118 6.28 3.48 -2.56
CA MET A 118 6.49 4.51 -1.53
C MET A 118 6.02 4.09 -0.12
N VAL A 119 5.39 2.92 0.04
CA VAL A 119 4.71 2.57 1.30
C VAL A 119 5.58 1.74 2.23
N TRP A 120 6.30 0.75 1.70
CA TRP A 120 7.00 -0.25 2.53
C TRP A 120 8.17 0.33 3.32
N SER A 121 9.11 1.01 2.65
CA SER A 121 10.32 1.54 3.27
C SER A 121 10.01 2.54 4.41
N PRO A 122 9.09 3.51 4.25
CA PRO A 122 8.72 4.41 5.34
C PRO A 122 8.04 3.71 6.52
N ILE A 123 7.27 2.65 6.30
CA ILE A 123 6.68 1.85 7.39
C ILE A 123 7.79 1.19 8.22
N LEU A 124 8.80 0.60 7.57
CA LEU A 124 9.94 0.02 8.28
C LEU A 124 10.74 1.07 9.03
N ARG A 125 10.88 2.28 8.45
CA ARG A 125 11.52 3.39 9.14
C ARG A 125 10.77 3.81 10.41
N LEU A 126 9.44 3.90 10.36
CA LEU A 126 8.63 4.14 11.56
C LEU A 126 8.82 3.04 12.61
N ALA A 127 8.90 1.79 12.19
CA ALA A 127 9.23 0.71 13.10
C ALA A 127 10.60 0.90 13.75
N GLY A 128 11.60 1.33 12.97
CA GLY A 128 12.94 1.65 13.48
C GLY A 128 12.98 2.83 14.46
N GLU A 129 12.15 3.85 14.26
CA GLU A 129 12.12 5.07 15.10
C GLU A 129 11.37 4.87 16.41
N TYR A 130 10.34 4.04 16.45
CA TYR A 130 9.40 3.99 17.59
C TYR A 130 9.39 2.66 18.35
N TYR A 131 10.10 1.63 17.90
CA TYR A 131 10.15 0.34 18.60
C TYR A 131 11.57 -0.01 19.03
N ASP A 132 11.69 -0.69 20.17
CA ASP A 132 12.96 -1.31 20.62
C ASP A 132 13.30 -2.54 19.76
N GLU A 133 14.46 -3.16 19.94
CA GLU A 133 14.93 -4.29 19.11
C GLU A 133 13.98 -5.50 19.13
N LYS A 134 13.36 -5.79 20.30
CA LYS A 134 12.38 -6.86 20.41
C LYS A 134 11.08 -6.51 19.70
N GLY A 135 10.64 -5.24 19.84
CA GLY A 135 9.47 -4.71 19.17
C GLY A 135 9.63 -4.69 17.65
N LYS A 136 10.81 -4.32 17.12
CA LYS A 136 11.10 -4.35 15.68
C LYS A 136 11.00 -5.75 15.11
N SER A 137 11.58 -6.75 15.81
CA SER A 137 11.48 -8.15 15.39
C SER A 137 10.03 -8.63 15.34
N LYS A 138 9.27 -8.35 16.40
CA LYS A 138 7.84 -8.68 16.45
C LYS A 138 7.04 -7.94 15.37
N PHE A 139 7.29 -6.64 15.18
CA PHE A 139 6.65 -5.86 14.13
C PHE A 139 6.86 -6.48 12.75
N GLY A 140 8.11 -6.88 12.42
CA GLY A 140 8.45 -7.50 11.14
C GLY A 140 7.71 -8.82 10.90
N ILE A 141 7.56 -9.66 11.94
CA ILE A 141 6.81 -10.91 11.86
C ILE A 141 5.32 -10.63 11.68
N ASP A 142 4.76 -9.78 12.53
CA ASP A 142 3.32 -9.54 12.54
C ASP A 142 2.85 -8.81 11.27
N ILE A 143 3.63 -7.85 10.72
CA ILE A 143 3.26 -7.14 9.49
C ILE A 143 3.30 -8.04 8.26
N SER A 144 4.09 -9.11 8.27
CA SER A 144 4.13 -10.07 7.17
C SER A 144 2.79 -10.77 6.93
N THR A 145 1.91 -10.79 7.93
CA THR A 145 0.54 -11.32 7.80
C THR A 145 -0.33 -10.51 6.84
N THR A 146 0.04 -9.25 6.55
CA THR A 146 -0.66 -8.42 5.56
C THR A 146 -0.63 -9.01 4.16
N VAL A 147 0.43 -9.75 3.81
CA VAL A 147 0.61 -10.35 2.47
C VAL A 147 -0.50 -11.36 2.16
N PRO A 148 -0.62 -12.47 2.91
CA PRO A 148 -1.66 -13.45 2.64
C PRO A 148 -3.07 -12.89 2.87
N LEU A 149 -3.29 -12.14 3.95
CA LEU A 149 -4.60 -11.61 4.26
C LEU A 149 -5.03 -10.53 3.26
N GLY A 150 -4.12 -9.65 2.83
CA GLY A 150 -4.39 -8.63 1.81
C GLY A 150 -4.65 -9.26 0.44
N THR A 151 -3.95 -10.35 0.10
CA THR A 151 -4.21 -11.13 -1.11
C THR A 151 -5.62 -11.70 -1.10
N LEU A 152 -6.01 -12.40 -0.04
CA LEU A 152 -7.35 -12.95 0.10
C LEU A 152 -8.43 -11.85 0.05
N ALA A 153 -8.20 -10.75 0.77
CA ALA A 153 -9.13 -9.62 0.78
C ALA A 153 -9.27 -8.98 -0.61
N SER A 154 -8.17 -8.81 -1.36
CA SER A 154 -8.20 -8.24 -2.70
C SER A 154 -9.05 -9.08 -3.65
N TYR A 155 -8.81 -10.39 -3.69
CA TYR A 155 -9.63 -11.29 -4.51
C TYR A 155 -11.07 -11.36 -4.03
N GLY A 156 -11.30 -11.43 -2.71
CA GLY A 156 -12.64 -11.47 -2.13
C GLY A 156 -13.46 -10.22 -2.46
N VAL A 157 -12.89 -9.03 -2.27
CA VAL A 157 -13.54 -7.75 -2.62
C VAL A 157 -13.77 -7.66 -4.12
N SER A 158 -12.80 -8.04 -4.94
CA SER A 158 -12.92 -7.97 -6.40
C SER A 158 -13.99 -8.92 -6.92
N MET A 159 -14.00 -10.16 -6.45
CA MET A 159 -15.02 -11.15 -6.83
C MET A 159 -16.43 -10.75 -6.37
N LEU A 160 -16.55 -10.14 -5.18
CA LEU A 160 -17.83 -9.62 -4.71
C LEU A 160 -18.30 -8.44 -5.57
N ALA A 161 -17.39 -7.52 -5.92
CA ALA A 161 -17.70 -6.38 -6.78
C ALA A 161 -18.17 -6.84 -8.18
N LEU A 162 -17.52 -7.84 -8.78
CA LEU A 162 -17.88 -8.42 -10.10
C LEU A 162 -19.28 -9.04 -10.15
N LYS A 163 -19.89 -9.39 -9.00
CA LYS A 163 -21.27 -9.88 -8.96
C LYS A 163 -22.31 -8.77 -9.24
N PHE A 164 -21.96 -7.53 -8.94
CA PHE A 164 -22.91 -6.40 -8.98
C PHE A 164 -22.48 -5.29 -9.93
N LEU A 165 -21.22 -5.26 -10.32
CA LEU A 165 -20.62 -4.19 -11.11
C LEU A 165 -19.85 -4.78 -12.31
N PRO A 166 -19.71 -4.01 -13.41
CA PRO A 166 -18.83 -4.39 -14.50
C PRO A 166 -17.37 -4.41 -14.03
N TRP A 167 -16.48 -5.02 -14.83
CA TRP A 167 -15.06 -5.23 -14.50
C TRP A 167 -14.34 -3.96 -14.00
N ASN A 168 -14.63 -2.80 -14.59
CA ASN A 168 -14.05 -1.52 -14.17
C ASN A 168 -14.57 -1.04 -12.81
N GLY A 169 -15.76 -1.45 -12.39
CA GLY A 169 -16.32 -1.17 -11.07
C GLY A 169 -15.48 -1.74 -9.92
N VAL A 170 -14.70 -2.79 -10.18
CA VAL A 170 -13.74 -3.33 -9.20
C VAL A 170 -12.70 -2.27 -8.80
N PHE A 171 -12.19 -1.50 -9.78
CA PHE A 171 -11.23 -0.44 -9.52
C PHE A 171 -11.84 0.70 -8.69
N LEU A 172 -13.10 1.03 -8.94
CA LEU A 172 -13.84 2.02 -8.13
C LEU A 172 -13.92 1.58 -6.67
N VAL A 173 -14.39 0.35 -6.42
CA VAL A 173 -14.54 -0.17 -5.05
C VAL A 173 -13.20 -0.24 -4.33
N CYS A 174 -12.18 -0.82 -4.96
CA CYS A 174 -10.85 -0.93 -4.39
C CYS A 174 -10.22 0.46 -4.15
N GLY A 175 -10.38 1.39 -5.09
CA GLY A 175 -9.91 2.77 -4.97
C GLY A 175 -10.55 3.49 -3.79
N LEU A 176 -11.86 3.38 -3.59
CA LEU A 176 -12.58 3.98 -2.46
C LEU A 176 -12.12 3.41 -1.11
N ILE A 177 -11.90 2.09 -1.03
CA ILE A 177 -11.37 1.46 0.19
C ILE A 177 -9.99 2.02 0.54
N VAL A 178 -9.07 2.08 -0.44
CA VAL A 178 -7.71 2.57 -0.20
C VAL A 178 -7.71 4.09 0.07
N LEU A 179 -8.62 4.85 -0.53
CA LEU A 179 -8.84 6.27 -0.21
C LEU A 179 -9.21 6.44 1.27
N ALA A 180 -10.20 5.69 1.75
CA ALA A 180 -10.60 5.72 3.15
C ALA A 180 -9.43 5.37 4.09
N VAL A 181 -8.63 4.33 3.75
CA VAL A 181 -7.45 3.96 4.53
C VAL A 181 -6.39 5.07 4.49
N SER A 182 -6.19 5.75 3.36
CA SER A 182 -5.23 6.86 3.26
C SER A 182 -5.61 8.01 4.19
N LEU A 183 -6.91 8.33 4.31
CA LEU A 183 -7.41 9.34 5.25
C LEU A 183 -7.24 8.90 6.70
N VAL A 184 -7.57 7.64 7.02
CA VAL A 184 -7.35 7.07 8.36
C VAL A 184 -5.85 7.13 8.72
N TRP A 185 -4.96 6.82 7.80
CA TRP A 185 -3.52 6.96 7.98
C TRP A 185 -3.13 8.41 8.28
N PHE A 186 -3.59 9.35 7.47
CA PHE A 186 -3.23 10.76 7.60
C PHE A 186 -3.65 11.35 8.95
N PHE A 187 -4.90 11.18 9.33
CA PHE A 187 -5.41 11.69 10.59
C PHE A 187 -4.91 10.89 11.80
N GLY A 188 -4.88 9.56 11.68
CA GLY A 188 -4.45 8.67 12.76
C GLY A 188 -2.98 8.87 13.15
N THR A 189 -2.08 8.92 12.16
CA THR A 189 -0.66 9.20 12.43
C THR A 189 -0.43 10.63 12.86
N GLY A 190 -1.20 11.60 12.33
CA GLY A 190 -1.13 13.00 12.75
C GLY A 190 -1.49 13.21 14.21
N TRP A 191 -2.42 12.43 14.73
CA TRP A 191 -2.82 12.48 16.14
C TRP A 191 -1.89 11.66 17.03
N LEU A 192 -1.34 10.53 16.54
CA LEU A 192 -0.60 9.57 17.34
C LEU A 192 0.88 9.92 17.48
N LEU A 193 1.57 10.22 16.38
CA LEU A 193 3.02 10.41 16.36
C LEU A 193 3.53 11.53 17.29
N PRO A 194 2.85 12.69 17.45
CA PRO A 194 3.29 13.72 18.39
C PRO A 194 3.24 13.29 19.86
N LYS A 195 2.53 12.20 20.18
CA LYS A 195 2.36 11.67 21.55
C LYS A 195 3.32 10.53 21.86
N MET A 196 4.12 10.09 20.87
CA MET A 196 5.06 8.99 21.02
C MET A 196 6.49 9.52 21.15
N GLU A 197 7.24 8.97 22.09
CA GLU A 197 8.67 9.20 22.19
C GLU A 197 9.41 8.30 21.20
N ARG A 198 10.40 8.86 20.50
CA ARG A 198 11.26 8.09 19.63
C ARG A 198 12.29 7.32 20.45
N VAL A 199 12.46 6.06 20.14
CA VAL A 199 13.48 5.19 20.76
C VAL A 199 14.85 5.45 20.11
N ALA A 200 14.89 5.77 18.82
CA ALA A 200 16.10 6.14 18.09
C ALA A 200 15.94 7.53 17.45
N PRO A 201 17.01 8.35 17.43
CA PRO A 201 16.99 9.60 16.68
C PRO A 201 16.77 9.31 15.19
N PRO A 202 16.13 10.25 14.44
CA PRO A 202 16.03 10.10 13.00
C PRO A 202 17.45 9.98 12.42
N PRO A 203 17.66 9.17 11.35
CA PRO A 203 18.96 9.13 10.70
C PRO A 203 19.35 10.57 10.34
N ALA A 204 20.53 10.98 10.75
CA ALA A 204 21.05 12.30 10.43
C ALA A 204 20.98 12.45 8.91
N ALA A 205 20.27 13.48 8.43
CA ALA A 205 20.33 13.87 7.03
C ALA A 205 21.82 14.10 6.74
N GLN A 206 22.44 13.17 6.04
CA GLN A 206 23.79 13.39 5.54
C GLN A 206 23.70 14.56 4.57
N MET A 207 24.15 15.71 5.09
CA MET A 207 24.36 16.92 4.27
C MET A 207 25.38 16.64 3.17
#